data_3c771f4cf19b1cfd21ea04e9f54c21d0
#
_entry.id   3c771f4cf19b1cfd21ea04e9f54c21d0
#
_cell.length_a   1.000
_cell.length_b   1.000
_cell.length_c   1.000
_cell.angle_alpha   90.00
_cell.angle_beta   90.00
_cell.angle_gamma   90.00
#
_symmetry.space_group_name_H-M   'P 1'
#
loop_
_entity.id
_entity.type
_entity.pdbx_description
1 polymer ?
#
loop_
_entity_poly.entity_id
_entity_poly.type
_entity_poly.pdbx_seq_one_letter_code
_entity_poly.pdbx_strand_id
1 'polypeptide(L)'
;MSNPHSSAVIVLAAGAGTRMKSAKQKTLHSIGGRSLLAHSLHAAAGLSPQRIVAVIGHRREQVRPEVEAVAATVGCEISVAVQEQQNGTGHAVQCAMHELEGFEGTVVVTNGDVPLLRSETLRSLVDAHTAVPTAVTVLTMSLSDPTGYGRIVRNEEGEVTAIVEQKDGDEETLKITEVNSGVFAFDAAILRSSLGKLDSNNAQGELYLTDVLSIARTEGHPVRAYRAHDHRELAGVNDRVQLAQAGKILNQRLVEDAMRNGATIVDPDTTWIDSEVTIGRDVIIHPGTQLLGNTSIADNCVLGPDTTLTNMVIDEDAHVIRTHGFDSRIGAHANIGPFTYIRPGTVVGENGKLGGFVEAKNAQIGRGSKVPHLTYIGDATVGEESNIGASSVFVNYDGVNKHHTTIGSHVRTGSDTMFIAPVTVGDGAYSGAGTVIKEDVPAGALVVSGGKQRNIEGWVEKNRPGTPAANAARQAHAHETKEG
;
A
#
# COMPACT_ATOMS: atom_id res chain seq x y z
N MET A 1 -20.96 -4.04 -38.22
CA MET A 1 -21.41 -5.13 -37.34
C MET A 1 -20.84 -4.83 -35.99
N SER A 2 -21.68 -4.47 -35.00
CA SER A 2 -21.25 -4.23 -33.62
C SER A 2 -20.64 -5.51 -33.07
N ASN A 3 -19.46 -5.38 -32.44
CA ASN A 3 -18.84 -6.49 -31.76
C ASN A 3 -19.67 -6.76 -30.48
N PRO A 4 -20.34 -7.92 -30.33
CA PRO A 4 -21.25 -8.18 -29.21
C PRO A 4 -20.54 -8.22 -27.84
N HIS A 5 -19.21 -8.11 -27.83
CA HIS A 5 -18.39 -8.08 -26.62
C HIS A 5 -17.79 -6.69 -26.34
N SER A 6 -18.24 -5.63 -27.03
CA SER A 6 -17.79 -4.28 -26.74
C SER A 6 -18.38 -3.78 -25.43
N SER A 7 -17.53 -3.41 -24.47
CA SER A 7 -17.96 -2.82 -23.20
C SER A 7 -17.33 -1.47 -22.94
N ALA A 8 -18.07 -0.60 -22.25
CA ALA A 8 -17.56 0.61 -21.62
C ALA A 8 -17.92 0.58 -20.12
N VAL A 9 -17.13 1.23 -19.29
CA VAL A 9 -17.39 1.28 -17.83
C VAL A 9 -17.50 2.73 -17.37
N ILE A 10 -18.54 3.03 -16.61
CA ILE A 10 -18.74 4.31 -15.93
C ILE A 10 -18.51 4.08 -14.44
N VAL A 11 -17.59 4.85 -13.84
CA VAL A 11 -17.28 4.80 -12.39
C VAL A 11 -17.75 6.10 -11.74
N LEU A 12 -18.75 6.00 -10.87
CA LEU A 12 -19.36 7.15 -10.19
C LEU A 12 -18.56 7.58 -8.97
N ALA A 13 -17.94 8.76 -9.00
CA ALA A 13 -17.08 9.29 -7.93
C ALA A 13 -17.40 10.76 -7.59
N ALA A 14 -18.60 11.27 -7.93
CA ALA A 14 -18.98 12.68 -7.77
C ALA A 14 -19.49 13.05 -6.36
N GLY A 15 -19.83 12.08 -5.51
CA GLY A 15 -20.50 12.28 -4.21
C GLY A 15 -19.66 13.03 -3.18
N ALA A 16 -20.30 13.84 -2.31
CA ALA A 16 -19.65 14.69 -1.32
C ALA A 16 -18.98 13.93 -0.15
N GLY A 17 -19.47 12.74 0.23
CA GLY A 17 -18.85 11.88 1.24
C GLY A 17 -18.76 12.48 2.66
N THR A 18 -19.74 13.23 3.09
CA THR A 18 -19.75 14.01 4.36
C THR A 18 -19.55 13.18 5.61
N ARG A 19 -20.00 11.90 5.61
CA ARG A 19 -19.86 10.95 6.72
C ARG A 19 -18.41 10.60 7.07
N MET A 20 -17.46 10.81 6.13
CA MET A 20 -16.03 10.59 6.37
C MET A 20 -15.41 11.62 7.32
N LYS A 21 -16.07 12.76 7.55
CA LYS A 21 -15.58 13.86 8.39
C LYS A 21 -14.14 14.25 8.05
N SER A 22 -13.85 14.49 6.79
CA SER A 22 -12.50 14.69 6.25
C SER A 22 -12.42 15.86 5.28
N ALA A 23 -11.28 16.54 5.26
CA ALA A 23 -10.92 17.47 4.20
C ALA A 23 -10.55 16.74 2.88
N LYS A 24 -10.15 15.46 2.98
CA LYS A 24 -9.88 14.60 1.83
C LYS A 24 -11.20 14.06 1.28
N GLN A 25 -11.33 14.04 -0.04
CA GLN A 25 -12.52 13.50 -0.71
C GLN A 25 -12.70 12.00 -0.38
N LYS A 26 -13.95 11.54 -0.23
CA LYS A 26 -14.28 10.18 0.23
C LYS A 26 -13.54 9.09 -0.54
N THR A 27 -13.61 9.14 -1.85
CA THR A 27 -13.05 8.10 -2.74
C THR A 27 -11.53 8.07 -2.79
N LEU A 28 -10.86 9.07 -2.22
CA LEU A 28 -9.41 9.14 -2.11
C LEU A 28 -8.84 8.50 -0.84
N HIS A 29 -9.68 8.11 0.15
CA HIS A 29 -9.20 7.34 1.29
C HIS A 29 -8.69 5.97 0.83
N SER A 30 -7.61 5.49 1.47
CA SER A 30 -6.88 4.32 0.99
C SER A 30 -7.07 3.10 1.88
N ILE A 31 -7.06 1.93 1.25
CA ILE A 31 -6.90 0.60 1.86
C ILE A 31 -5.94 -0.20 0.98
N GLY A 32 -5.08 -1.02 1.57
CA GLY A 32 -4.14 -1.86 0.82
C GLY A 32 -3.29 -1.09 -0.20
N GLY A 33 -2.81 0.11 0.17
CA GLY A 33 -1.95 0.95 -0.66
C GLY A 33 -2.64 1.77 -1.76
N ARG A 34 -3.91 1.47 -2.12
CA ARG A 34 -4.67 2.16 -3.17
C ARG A 34 -5.84 2.96 -2.59
N SER A 35 -6.22 4.05 -3.25
CA SER A 35 -7.47 4.75 -2.93
C SER A 35 -8.70 3.88 -3.27
N LEU A 36 -9.85 4.17 -2.66
CA LEU A 36 -11.11 3.50 -3.00
C LEU A 36 -11.41 3.60 -4.49
N LEU A 37 -11.21 4.79 -5.08
CA LEU A 37 -11.41 5.03 -6.50
C LEU A 37 -10.42 4.22 -7.35
N ALA A 38 -9.14 4.17 -6.95
CA ALA A 38 -8.15 3.39 -7.68
C ALA A 38 -8.53 1.90 -7.72
N HIS A 39 -9.01 1.32 -6.62
CA HIS A 39 -9.53 -0.05 -6.61
C HIS A 39 -10.66 -0.25 -7.63
N SER A 40 -11.65 0.65 -7.63
CA SER A 40 -12.79 0.56 -8.56
C SER A 40 -12.36 0.73 -10.02
N LEU A 41 -11.39 1.62 -10.31
CA LEU A 41 -10.85 1.82 -11.66
C LEU A 41 -10.02 0.61 -12.13
N HIS A 42 -9.22 0.01 -11.25
CA HIS A 42 -8.49 -1.23 -11.57
C HIS A 42 -9.45 -2.41 -11.82
N ALA A 43 -10.52 -2.54 -11.03
CA ALA A 43 -11.54 -3.55 -11.27
C ALA A 43 -12.23 -3.34 -12.63
N ALA A 44 -12.55 -2.09 -12.98
CA ALA A 44 -13.11 -1.72 -14.27
C ALA A 44 -12.14 -2.05 -15.43
N ALA A 45 -10.86 -1.69 -15.29
CA ALA A 45 -9.84 -1.95 -16.30
C ALA A 45 -9.62 -3.46 -16.58
N GLY A 46 -9.82 -4.30 -15.56
CA GLY A 46 -9.74 -5.77 -15.71
C GLY A 46 -10.80 -6.39 -16.62
N LEU A 47 -11.86 -5.64 -16.96
CA LEU A 47 -12.80 -6.02 -18.04
C LEU A 47 -12.21 -5.84 -19.45
N SER A 48 -11.09 -5.13 -19.57
CA SER A 48 -10.50 -4.70 -20.84
C SER A 48 -11.52 -3.93 -21.71
N PRO A 49 -12.21 -2.91 -21.17
CA PRO A 49 -13.24 -2.17 -21.89
C PRO A 49 -12.61 -1.27 -22.96
N GLN A 50 -13.43 -0.83 -23.93
CA GLN A 50 -12.97 0.16 -24.91
C GLN A 50 -12.70 1.53 -24.27
N ARG A 51 -13.50 1.91 -23.26
CA ARG A 51 -13.36 3.16 -22.50
C ARG A 51 -13.79 2.98 -21.06
N ILE A 52 -13.12 3.71 -20.17
CA ILE A 52 -13.59 3.95 -18.80
C ILE A 52 -13.91 5.44 -18.68
N VAL A 53 -15.05 5.78 -18.08
CA VAL A 53 -15.43 7.16 -17.78
C VAL A 53 -15.54 7.31 -16.26
N ALA A 54 -14.67 8.12 -15.67
CA ALA A 54 -14.74 8.48 -14.25
C ALA A 54 -15.62 9.74 -14.09
N VAL A 55 -16.75 9.62 -13.41
CA VAL A 55 -17.61 10.78 -13.11
C VAL A 55 -17.15 11.41 -11.82
N ILE A 56 -16.62 12.63 -11.90
CA ILE A 56 -16.15 13.42 -10.75
C ILE A 56 -17.05 14.64 -10.54
N GLY A 57 -17.06 15.19 -9.32
CA GLY A 57 -17.92 16.34 -9.00
C GLY A 57 -17.37 17.12 -7.83
N HIS A 58 -17.87 16.84 -6.61
CA HIS A 58 -17.40 17.52 -5.40
C HIS A 58 -15.89 17.33 -5.19
N ARG A 59 -15.15 18.45 -5.00
CA ARG A 59 -13.69 18.47 -4.86
C ARG A 59 -12.94 17.77 -6.01
N ARG A 60 -13.42 17.97 -7.22
CA ARG A 60 -12.85 17.36 -8.44
C ARG A 60 -11.35 17.64 -8.62
N GLU A 61 -10.87 18.77 -8.11
CA GLU A 61 -9.45 19.13 -8.12
C GLU A 61 -8.56 18.15 -7.33
N GLN A 62 -9.12 17.47 -6.32
CA GLN A 62 -8.42 16.40 -5.59
C GLN A 62 -8.51 15.06 -6.31
N VAL A 63 -9.63 14.79 -6.99
CA VAL A 63 -9.93 13.47 -7.58
C VAL A 63 -9.27 13.29 -8.95
N ARG A 64 -9.21 14.35 -9.77
CA ARG A 64 -8.64 14.28 -11.12
C ARG A 64 -7.20 13.74 -11.16
N PRO A 65 -6.26 14.21 -10.32
CA PRO A 65 -4.89 13.67 -10.32
C PRO A 65 -4.83 12.16 -10.03
N GLU A 66 -5.73 11.65 -9.19
CA GLU A 66 -5.82 10.21 -8.91
C GLU A 66 -6.27 9.42 -10.12
N VAL A 67 -7.29 9.91 -10.85
CA VAL A 67 -7.75 9.28 -12.10
C VAL A 67 -6.62 9.25 -13.13
N GLU A 68 -5.88 10.36 -13.29
CA GLU A 68 -4.76 10.47 -14.22
C GLU A 68 -3.61 9.51 -13.84
N ALA A 69 -3.31 9.40 -12.54
CA ALA A 69 -2.31 8.46 -12.05
C ALA A 69 -2.68 7.00 -12.33
N VAL A 70 -3.95 6.62 -12.11
CA VAL A 70 -4.42 5.26 -12.43
C VAL A 70 -4.41 5.02 -13.94
N ALA A 71 -4.86 5.99 -14.75
CA ALA A 71 -4.85 5.88 -16.21
C ALA A 71 -3.47 5.57 -16.78
N ALA A 72 -2.41 6.11 -16.17
CA ALA A 72 -1.02 5.82 -16.56
C ALA A 72 -0.60 4.36 -16.31
N THR A 73 -1.31 3.61 -15.48
CA THR A 73 -0.93 2.25 -15.06
C THR A 73 -1.80 1.14 -15.67
N VAL A 74 -3.04 1.43 -16.05
CA VAL A 74 -4.03 0.38 -16.40
C VAL A 74 -4.14 0.03 -17.88
N GLY A 75 -3.35 0.64 -18.76
CA GLY A 75 -3.30 0.26 -20.19
C GLY A 75 -4.61 0.45 -20.99
N CYS A 76 -5.58 1.21 -20.47
CA CYS A 76 -6.81 1.60 -21.17
C CYS A 76 -7.09 3.10 -20.97
N GLU A 77 -7.83 3.68 -21.91
CA GLU A 77 -8.21 5.09 -21.83
C GLU A 77 -9.22 5.32 -20.69
N ILE A 78 -8.93 6.29 -19.81
CA ILE A 78 -9.86 6.77 -18.77
C ILE A 78 -10.16 8.24 -19.07
N SER A 79 -11.39 8.52 -19.50
CA SER A 79 -11.89 9.88 -19.63
C SER A 79 -12.58 10.35 -18.35
N VAL A 80 -12.75 11.67 -18.21
CA VAL A 80 -13.35 12.29 -17.03
C VAL A 80 -14.57 13.08 -17.42
N ALA A 81 -15.74 12.67 -16.94
CA ALA A 81 -16.97 13.45 -16.99
C ALA A 81 -17.15 14.25 -15.70
N VAL A 82 -17.61 15.49 -15.81
CA VAL A 82 -17.81 16.37 -14.64
C VAL A 82 -19.31 16.53 -14.37
N GLN A 83 -19.72 16.14 -13.17
CA GLN A 83 -21.05 16.42 -12.65
C GLN A 83 -21.00 17.71 -11.82
N GLU A 84 -21.36 18.84 -12.44
CA GLU A 84 -21.31 20.17 -11.77
C GLU A 84 -22.36 20.27 -10.65
N GLN A 85 -23.56 19.75 -10.86
CA GLN A 85 -24.64 19.72 -9.89
C GLN A 85 -24.97 18.27 -9.54
N GLN A 86 -25.02 17.96 -8.25
CA GLN A 86 -25.27 16.60 -7.77
C GLN A 86 -26.77 16.28 -7.75
N ASN A 87 -27.37 16.15 -8.92
CA ASN A 87 -28.79 15.90 -9.12
C ASN A 87 -29.13 14.39 -9.17
N GLY A 88 -28.34 13.54 -8.51
CA GLY A 88 -28.55 12.10 -8.43
C GLY A 88 -27.66 11.26 -9.37
N THR A 89 -27.80 9.94 -9.24
CA THR A 89 -26.97 8.95 -9.97
C THR A 89 -27.31 8.87 -11.44
N GLY A 90 -28.57 9.07 -11.80
CA GLY A 90 -29.00 9.15 -13.20
C GLY A 90 -28.37 10.34 -13.93
N HIS A 91 -28.32 11.51 -13.29
CA HIS A 91 -27.65 12.69 -13.83
C HIS A 91 -26.13 12.46 -13.97
N ALA A 92 -25.50 11.77 -13.04
CA ALA A 92 -24.08 11.43 -13.14
C ALA A 92 -23.80 10.57 -14.38
N VAL A 93 -24.66 9.58 -14.66
CA VAL A 93 -24.54 8.73 -15.85
C VAL A 93 -24.87 9.53 -17.13
N GLN A 94 -25.83 10.46 -17.10
CA GLN A 94 -26.07 11.37 -18.23
C GLN A 94 -24.79 12.14 -18.61
N CYS A 95 -24.07 12.71 -17.61
CA CYS A 95 -22.81 13.39 -17.86
C CYS A 95 -21.77 12.45 -18.51
N ALA A 96 -21.68 11.20 -18.05
CA ALA A 96 -20.73 10.22 -18.59
C ALA A 96 -21.07 9.79 -20.02
N MET A 97 -22.34 9.71 -20.36
CA MET A 97 -22.80 9.27 -21.70
C MET A 97 -22.40 10.25 -22.84
N HIS A 98 -22.06 11.50 -22.53
CA HIS A 98 -21.45 12.43 -23.49
C HIS A 98 -20.04 11.96 -23.91
N GLU A 99 -19.26 11.37 -22.99
CA GLU A 99 -17.95 10.79 -23.30
C GLU A 99 -18.06 9.46 -24.07
N LEU A 100 -19.25 8.88 -24.12
CA LEU A 100 -19.59 7.64 -24.83
C LEU A 100 -20.49 7.90 -26.06
N GLU A 101 -20.39 9.08 -26.66
CA GLU A 101 -21.16 9.38 -27.89
C GLU A 101 -20.76 8.38 -28.98
N GLY A 102 -21.78 7.81 -29.67
CA GLY A 102 -21.59 6.80 -30.70
C GLY A 102 -21.17 5.41 -30.21
N PHE A 103 -20.98 5.21 -28.90
CA PHE A 103 -20.67 3.89 -28.38
C PHE A 103 -21.90 2.97 -28.46
N GLU A 104 -21.69 1.77 -28.99
CA GLU A 104 -22.67 0.68 -29.04
C GLU A 104 -22.11 -0.53 -28.27
N GLY A 105 -22.97 -1.24 -27.54
CA GLY A 105 -22.58 -2.41 -26.74
C GLY A 105 -23.04 -2.29 -25.28
N THR A 106 -22.32 -2.94 -24.37
CA THR A 106 -22.67 -2.97 -22.95
C THR A 106 -22.00 -1.83 -22.17
N VAL A 107 -22.80 -1.02 -21.47
CA VAL A 107 -22.31 -0.02 -20.52
C VAL A 107 -22.44 -0.57 -19.11
N VAL A 108 -21.33 -0.77 -18.45
CA VAL A 108 -21.27 -1.14 -17.02
C VAL A 108 -21.20 0.14 -16.20
N VAL A 109 -22.05 0.28 -15.19
CA VAL A 109 -21.99 1.38 -14.22
C VAL A 109 -21.63 0.81 -12.85
N THR A 110 -20.64 1.39 -12.20
CA THR A 110 -20.21 1.03 -10.85
C THR A 110 -19.86 2.27 -10.02
N ASN A 111 -19.63 2.10 -8.73
CA ASN A 111 -19.33 3.19 -7.81
C ASN A 111 -17.83 3.22 -7.46
N GLY A 112 -17.27 4.42 -7.31
CA GLY A 112 -15.88 4.65 -6.94
C GLY A 112 -15.58 4.42 -5.44
N ASP A 113 -16.57 4.00 -4.65
CA ASP A 113 -16.45 3.71 -3.23
C ASP A 113 -16.72 2.24 -2.87
N VAL A 114 -16.66 1.34 -3.86
CA VAL A 114 -16.82 -0.11 -3.71
C VAL A 114 -15.47 -0.81 -3.98
N PRO A 115 -14.48 -0.66 -3.08
CA PRO A 115 -13.10 -1.03 -3.35
C PRO A 115 -12.84 -2.54 -3.40
N LEU A 116 -13.78 -3.35 -2.93
CA LEU A 116 -13.64 -4.81 -2.88
C LEU A 116 -14.20 -5.52 -4.11
N LEU A 117 -14.83 -4.77 -5.02
CA LEU A 117 -15.38 -5.30 -6.27
C LEU A 117 -14.26 -5.84 -7.16
N ARG A 118 -14.45 -7.06 -7.66
CA ARG A 118 -13.48 -7.75 -8.52
C ARG A 118 -13.85 -7.64 -10.00
N SER A 119 -12.83 -7.69 -10.84
CA SER A 119 -13.01 -7.76 -12.30
C SER A 119 -13.78 -9.00 -12.73
N GLU A 120 -13.58 -10.13 -12.05
CA GLU A 120 -14.27 -11.39 -12.32
C GLU A 120 -15.78 -11.28 -12.06
N THR A 121 -16.18 -10.57 -11.01
CA THR A 121 -17.59 -10.30 -10.71
C THR A 121 -18.23 -9.39 -11.75
N LEU A 122 -17.50 -8.36 -12.19
CA LEU A 122 -17.94 -7.51 -13.30
C LEU A 122 -18.04 -8.30 -14.61
N ARG A 123 -17.09 -9.18 -14.90
CA ARG A 123 -17.13 -10.05 -16.07
C ARG A 123 -18.34 -10.97 -16.05
N SER A 124 -18.61 -11.62 -14.91
CA SER A 124 -19.78 -12.48 -14.73
C SER A 124 -21.08 -11.71 -14.92
N LEU A 125 -21.15 -10.45 -14.50
CA LEU A 125 -22.30 -9.58 -14.75
C LEU A 125 -22.49 -9.30 -16.26
N VAL A 126 -21.40 -8.96 -16.97
CA VAL A 126 -21.45 -8.71 -18.43
C VAL A 126 -21.82 -9.98 -19.19
N ASP A 127 -21.24 -11.13 -18.81
CA ASP A 127 -21.57 -12.42 -19.43
C ASP A 127 -23.06 -12.78 -19.22
N ALA A 128 -23.59 -12.58 -18.01
CA ALA A 128 -25.01 -12.79 -17.72
C ALA A 128 -25.93 -11.81 -18.50
N HIS A 129 -25.48 -10.58 -18.70
CA HIS A 129 -26.21 -9.56 -19.48
C HIS A 129 -26.26 -9.88 -20.96
N THR A 130 -25.15 -10.37 -21.52
CA THR A 130 -25.01 -10.63 -22.98
C THR A 130 -25.47 -12.02 -23.40
N ALA A 131 -25.61 -12.97 -22.45
CA ALA A 131 -26.02 -14.35 -22.72
C ALA A 131 -27.42 -14.43 -23.44
N VAL A 132 -28.27 -13.47 -23.18
CA VAL A 132 -29.57 -13.28 -23.84
C VAL A 132 -29.81 -11.78 -24.01
N PRO A 133 -30.60 -11.39 -25.03
CA PRO A 133 -30.94 -9.98 -25.23
C PRO A 133 -31.54 -9.39 -23.94
N THR A 134 -30.85 -8.46 -23.32
CA THR A 134 -31.27 -7.85 -22.05
C THR A 134 -30.98 -6.35 -22.10
N ALA A 135 -31.92 -5.53 -21.67
CA ALA A 135 -31.76 -4.07 -21.63
C ALA A 135 -30.99 -3.61 -20.38
N VAL A 136 -31.33 -4.22 -19.22
CA VAL A 136 -30.75 -3.88 -17.92
C VAL A 136 -30.50 -5.16 -17.12
N THR A 137 -29.31 -5.33 -16.62
CA THR A 137 -28.99 -6.33 -15.60
C THR A 137 -28.45 -5.62 -14.36
N VAL A 138 -29.17 -5.74 -13.23
CA VAL A 138 -28.68 -5.21 -11.94
C VAL A 138 -27.92 -6.30 -11.20
N LEU A 139 -26.74 -5.96 -10.67
CA LEU A 139 -26.01 -6.82 -9.74
C LEU A 139 -26.62 -6.68 -8.35
N THR A 140 -27.08 -7.81 -7.77
CA THR A 140 -27.77 -7.83 -6.48
C THR A 140 -26.97 -8.60 -5.43
N MET A 141 -27.31 -8.36 -4.17
CA MET A 141 -26.80 -9.13 -3.04
C MET A 141 -27.91 -9.33 -2.00
N SER A 142 -27.77 -10.33 -1.15
CA SER A 142 -28.67 -10.51 0.00
C SER A 142 -27.94 -10.16 1.28
N LEU A 143 -28.56 -9.31 2.10
CA LEU A 143 -28.03 -8.85 3.37
C LEU A 143 -28.98 -9.23 4.50
N SER A 144 -28.45 -9.61 5.67
CA SER A 144 -29.24 -9.80 6.90
C SER A 144 -29.79 -8.46 7.42
N ASP A 145 -29.06 -7.38 7.22
CA ASP A 145 -29.50 -6.01 7.48
C ASP A 145 -29.39 -5.21 6.18
N PRO A 146 -30.52 -5.03 5.44
CA PRO A 146 -30.54 -4.33 4.16
C PRO A 146 -30.69 -2.80 4.31
N THR A 147 -30.60 -2.26 5.51
CA THR A 147 -30.80 -0.82 5.78
C THR A 147 -29.87 0.05 4.94
N GLY A 148 -30.46 1.04 4.29
CA GLY A 148 -29.73 2.03 3.47
C GLY A 148 -29.54 1.65 2.00
N TYR A 149 -30.00 0.46 1.58
CA TYR A 149 -29.94 0.02 0.19
C TYR A 149 -31.32 0.05 -0.47
N GLY A 150 -31.37 0.19 -1.79
CA GLY A 150 -32.57 -0.04 -2.59
C GLY A 150 -32.97 -1.51 -2.61
N ARG A 151 -34.26 -1.80 -2.53
CA ARG A 151 -34.83 -3.16 -2.50
C ARG A 151 -35.15 -3.66 -3.90
N ILE A 152 -34.84 -4.91 -4.18
CA ILE A 152 -35.19 -5.57 -5.44
C ILE A 152 -36.61 -6.14 -5.31
N VAL A 153 -37.57 -5.53 -6.00
CA VAL A 153 -38.95 -5.98 -6.03
C VAL A 153 -39.14 -6.98 -7.17
N ARG A 154 -39.80 -8.12 -6.88
CA ARG A 154 -40.07 -9.18 -7.84
C ARG A 154 -41.57 -9.47 -7.92
N ASN A 155 -42.02 -9.90 -9.11
CA ASN A 155 -43.37 -10.43 -9.28
C ASN A 155 -43.52 -11.89 -8.81
N GLU A 156 -44.68 -12.48 -8.92
CA GLU A 156 -44.96 -13.88 -8.51
C GLU A 156 -44.14 -14.89 -9.33
N GLU A 157 -43.75 -14.55 -10.55
CA GLU A 157 -42.88 -15.37 -11.41
C GLU A 157 -41.40 -15.24 -11.07
N GLY A 158 -41.05 -14.37 -10.10
CA GLY A 158 -39.66 -14.12 -9.65
C GLY A 158 -38.88 -13.16 -10.52
N GLU A 159 -39.53 -12.49 -11.50
CA GLU A 159 -38.90 -11.49 -12.33
C GLU A 159 -38.74 -10.16 -11.58
N VAL A 160 -37.66 -9.44 -11.82
CA VAL A 160 -37.46 -8.09 -11.26
C VAL A 160 -38.44 -7.11 -11.89
N THR A 161 -39.15 -6.38 -11.06
CA THR A 161 -40.13 -5.38 -11.49
C THR A 161 -39.70 -3.94 -11.23
N ALA A 162 -39.00 -3.72 -10.10
CA ALA A 162 -38.55 -2.40 -9.70
C ALA A 162 -37.38 -2.50 -8.70
N ILE A 163 -36.70 -1.38 -8.54
CA ILE A 163 -35.78 -1.12 -7.45
C ILE A 163 -36.39 0.04 -6.66
N VAL A 164 -36.68 -0.19 -5.36
CA VAL A 164 -37.30 0.82 -4.49
C VAL A 164 -36.25 1.27 -3.48
N GLU A 165 -35.90 2.55 -3.53
CA GLU A 165 -34.90 3.13 -2.63
C GLU A 165 -35.38 3.12 -1.17
N GLN A 166 -34.45 3.08 -0.20
CA GLN A 166 -34.75 2.98 1.24
C GLN A 166 -35.76 4.04 1.72
N LYS A 167 -35.73 5.25 1.18
CA LYS A 167 -36.58 6.37 1.61
C LYS A 167 -37.98 6.35 0.98
N ASP A 168 -38.14 5.60 -0.11
CA ASP A 168 -39.38 5.49 -0.88
C ASP A 168 -40.12 4.18 -0.59
N GLY A 169 -39.52 3.25 0.19
CA GLY A 169 -40.08 1.94 0.53
C GLY A 169 -41.12 1.99 1.65
N ASP A 170 -42.22 1.26 1.47
CA ASP A 170 -43.17 0.95 2.53
C ASP A 170 -42.67 -0.17 3.45
N GLU A 171 -43.43 -0.47 4.52
CA GLU A 171 -43.03 -1.47 5.52
C GLU A 171 -42.82 -2.89 4.94
N GLU A 172 -43.57 -3.31 3.94
CA GLU A 172 -43.42 -4.60 3.29
C GLU A 172 -42.20 -4.65 2.38
N THR A 173 -42.01 -3.63 1.57
CA THR A 173 -40.83 -3.50 0.70
C THR A 173 -39.53 -3.48 1.52
N LEU A 174 -39.52 -2.79 2.67
CA LEU A 174 -38.34 -2.67 3.52
C LEU A 174 -37.93 -3.99 4.18
N LYS A 175 -38.80 -5.02 4.24
CA LYS A 175 -38.45 -6.37 4.73
C LYS A 175 -37.67 -7.20 3.71
N ILE A 176 -37.65 -6.80 2.45
CA ILE A 176 -36.89 -7.48 1.39
C ILE A 176 -35.41 -7.43 1.69
N THR A 177 -34.76 -8.59 1.70
CA THR A 177 -33.31 -8.73 1.98
C THR A 177 -32.43 -8.70 0.74
N GLU A 178 -33.02 -8.89 -0.46
CA GLU A 178 -32.31 -8.71 -1.71
C GLU A 178 -32.24 -7.23 -2.07
N VAL A 179 -31.01 -6.73 -2.24
CA VAL A 179 -30.77 -5.30 -2.43
C VAL A 179 -29.97 -5.00 -3.69
N ASN A 180 -30.14 -3.79 -4.17
CA ASN A 180 -29.36 -3.20 -5.24
C ASN A 180 -27.94 -2.88 -4.75
N SER A 181 -26.92 -3.34 -5.48
CA SER A 181 -25.53 -3.01 -5.18
C SER A 181 -25.08 -1.65 -5.75
N GLY A 182 -25.88 -1.05 -6.63
CA GLY A 182 -25.48 0.12 -7.42
C GLY A 182 -24.59 -0.21 -8.61
N VAL A 183 -24.42 -1.49 -8.93
CA VAL A 183 -23.66 -1.95 -10.10
C VAL A 183 -24.62 -2.53 -11.15
N PHE A 184 -24.48 -2.07 -12.37
CA PHE A 184 -25.40 -2.41 -13.48
C PHE A 184 -24.64 -2.73 -14.75
N ALA A 185 -25.25 -3.53 -15.63
CA ALA A 185 -24.91 -3.64 -17.03
C ALA A 185 -26.15 -3.22 -17.86
N PHE A 186 -25.95 -2.35 -18.83
CA PHE A 186 -26.99 -1.80 -19.68
C PHE A 186 -26.67 -2.02 -21.16
N ASP A 187 -27.66 -2.23 -21.98
CA ASP A 187 -27.57 -1.91 -23.40
C ASP A 187 -27.41 -0.40 -23.60
N ALA A 188 -26.40 0.03 -24.36
CA ALA A 188 -26.06 1.45 -24.50
C ALA A 188 -27.18 2.29 -25.14
N ALA A 189 -27.92 1.73 -26.10
CA ALA A 189 -28.98 2.44 -26.78
C ALA A 189 -30.21 2.62 -25.86
N ILE A 190 -30.57 1.56 -25.14
CA ILE A 190 -31.66 1.60 -24.16
C ILE A 190 -31.31 2.53 -22.99
N LEU A 191 -30.08 2.46 -22.46
CA LEU A 191 -29.62 3.38 -21.41
C LEU A 191 -29.79 4.84 -21.87
N ARG A 192 -29.28 5.19 -23.05
CA ARG A 192 -29.37 6.56 -23.60
C ARG A 192 -30.81 7.05 -23.74
N SER A 193 -31.67 6.18 -24.23
CA SER A 193 -33.11 6.50 -24.35
C SER A 193 -33.79 6.70 -23.00
N SER A 194 -33.52 5.80 -22.04
CA SER A 194 -34.17 5.81 -20.73
C SER A 194 -33.70 6.97 -19.85
N LEU A 195 -32.40 7.35 -19.93
CA LEU A 195 -31.88 8.51 -19.22
C LEU A 195 -32.62 9.82 -19.57
N GLY A 196 -33.07 9.99 -20.80
CA GLY A 196 -33.86 11.14 -21.21
C GLY A 196 -35.29 11.20 -20.63
N LYS A 197 -35.74 10.13 -19.98
CA LYS A 197 -37.08 9.96 -19.40
C LYS A 197 -37.11 9.97 -17.89
N LEU A 198 -35.93 10.07 -17.25
CA LEU A 198 -35.82 10.15 -15.79
C LEU A 198 -36.50 11.42 -15.27
N ASP A 199 -37.20 11.31 -14.17
CA ASP A 199 -37.76 12.44 -13.43
C ASP A 199 -37.21 12.47 -11.96
N SER A 200 -37.55 13.53 -11.27
CA SER A 200 -37.13 13.72 -9.86
C SER A 200 -38.30 13.57 -8.88
N ASN A 201 -39.36 12.85 -9.25
CA ASN A 201 -40.57 12.67 -8.47
C ASN A 201 -40.40 11.60 -7.39
N ASN A 202 -39.43 11.80 -6.49
CA ASN A 202 -39.06 10.87 -5.42
C ASN A 202 -38.69 11.63 -4.12
N ALA A 203 -38.50 10.90 -3.03
CA ALA A 203 -38.25 11.48 -1.71
C ALA A 203 -36.98 12.36 -1.61
N GLN A 204 -36.05 12.25 -2.56
CA GLN A 204 -34.80 13.03 -2.56
C GLN A 204 -34.81 14.17 -3.60
N GLY A 205 -35.78 14.19 -4.56
CA GLY A 205 -35.80 15.14 -5.64
C GLY A 205 -34.64 14.97 -6.63
N GLU A 206 -34.13 13.75 -6.78
CA GLU A 206 -32.96 13.41 -7.61
C GLU A 206 -33.34 12.52 -8.81
N LEU A 207 -32.52 12.52 -9.84
CA LEU A 207 -32.64 11.59 -10.95
C LEU A 207 -31.99 10.25 -10.54
N TYR A 208 -32.81 9.24 -10.28
CA TYR A 208 -32.30 7.92 -9.87
C TYR A 208 -31.93 7.07 -11.09
N LEU A 209 -30.73 6.52 -11.12
CA LEU A 209 -30.34 5.54 -12.16
C LEU A 209 -31.18 4.26 -12.09
N THR A 210 -31.63 3.90 -10.89
CA THR A 210 -32.50 2.73 -10.65
C THR A 210 -33.81 2.76 -11.44
N ASP A 211 -34.33 3.95 -11.74
CA ASP A 211 -35.55 4.12 -12.50
C ASP A 211 -35.43 3.70 -13.97
N VAL A 212 -34.20 3.67 -14.52
CA VAL A 212 -33.93 3.13 -15.86
C VAL A 212 -34.45 1.69 -16.00
N LEU A 213 -34.35 0.86 -14.93
CA LEU A 213 -34.87 -0.50 -14.96
C LEU A 213 -36.39 -0.54 -15.17
N SER A 214 -37.15 0.28 -14.43
CA SER A 214 -38.58 0.36 -14.50
C SER A 214 -39.03 0.95 -15.84
N ILE A 215 -38.33 1.96 -16.36
CA ILE A 215 -38.60 2.57 -17.68
C ILE A 215 -38.41 1.52 -18.78
N ALA A 216 -37.29 0.84 -18.81
CA ALA A 216 -36.99 -0.19 -19.81
C ALA A 216 -38.03 -1.30 -19.79
N ARG A 217 -38.42 -1.77 -18.58
CA ARG A 217 -39.47 -2.80 -18.45
C ARG A 217 -40.81 -2.33 -18.96
N THR A 218 -41.23 -1.10 -18.67
CA THR A 218 -42.49 -0.52 -19.14
C THR A 218 -42.51 -0.40 -20.66
N GLU A 219 -41.38 -0.22 -21.30
CA GLU A 219 -41.25 -0.18 -22.78
C GLU A 219 -41.12 -1.59 -23.38
N GLY A 220 -41.28 -2.64 -22.59
CA GLY A 220 -41.29 -4.03 -23.07
C GLY A 220 -39.89 -4.61 -23.25
N HIS A 221 -38.83 -3.95 -22.73
CA HIS A 221 -37.48 -4.47 -22.79
C HIS A 221 -37.20 -5.45 -21.63
N PRO A 222 -36.47 -6.55 -21.87
CA PRO A 222 -36.11 -7.50 -20.83
C PRO A 222 -35.19 -6.90 -19.78
N VAL A 223 -35.51 -7.06 -18.50
CA VAL A 223 -34.70 -6.64 -17.36
C VAL A 223 -34.40 -7.85 -16.46
N ARG A 224 -33.22 -7.89 -15.82
CA ARG A 224 -32.78 -9.01 -15.02
C ARG A 224 -32.02 -8.58 -13.76
N ALA A 225 -31.93 -9.49 -12.79
CA ALA A 225 -30.99 -9.39 -11.69
C ALA A 225 -29.97 -10.54 -11.81
N TYR A 226 -28.72 -10.23 -11.55
CA TYR A 226 -27.63 -11.18 -11.35
C TYR A 226 -27.17 -11.10 -9.91
N ARG A 227 -27.27 -12.20 -9.16
CA ARG A 227 -26.90 -12.20 -7.76
C ARG A 227 -25.41 -12.50 -7.58
N ALA A 228 -24.71 -11.65 -6.87
CA ALA A 228 -23.29 -11.84 -6.55
C ALA A 228 -23.08 -13.06 -5.66
N HIS A 229 -21.97 -13.76 -5.89
CA HIS A 229 -21.56 -14.89 -5.06
C HIS A 229 -21.07 -14.45 -3.67
N ASP A 230 -20.32 -13.35 -3.61
CA ASP A 230 -19.80 -12.78 -2.36
C ASP A 230 -20.32 -11.33 -2.18
N HIS A 231 -21.29 -11.15 -1.29
CA HIS A 231 -21.87 -9.84 -1.01
C HIS A 231 -20.85 -8.82 -0.45
N ARG A 232 -19.75 -9.30 0.15
CA ARG A 232 -18.70 -8.44 0.71
C ARG A 232 -18.01 -7.61 -0.35
N GLU A 233 -17.98 -8.09 -1.61
CA GLU A 233 -17.40 -7.37 -2.74
C GLU A 233 -18.15 -6.07 -3.07
N LEU A 234 -19.44 -6.01 -2.73
CA LEU A 234 -20.34 -4.94 -3.12
C LEU A 234 -20.57 -3.92 -1.99
N ALA A 235 -19.88 -4.09 -0.86
CA ALA A 235 -20.01 -3.18 0.26
C ALA A 235 -19.37 -1.81 -0.05
N GLY A 236 -20.19 -0.76 -0.06
CA GLY A 236 -19.73 0.61 -0.22
C GLY A 236 -19.13 1.16 1.08
N VAL A 237 -18.07 1.95 0.95
CA VAL A 237 -17.38 2.61 2.08
C VAL A 237 -17.91 4.03 2.22
N ASN A 238 -18.57 4.35 3.32
CA ASN A 238 -19.17 5.66 3.57
C ASN A 238 -18.59 6.40 4.78
N ASP A 239 -17.98 5.67 5.71
CA ASP A 239 -17.36 6.19 6.92
C ASP A 239 -16.06 5.45 7.27
N ARG A 240 -15.42 5.86 8.38
CA ARG A 240 -14.14 5.29 8.82
C ARG A 240 -14.24 3.86 9.36
N VAL A 241 -15.40 3.47 9.88
CA VAL A 241 -15.61 2.10 10.36
C VAL A 241 -15.69 1.15 9.18
N GLN A 242 -16.50 1.50 8.18
CA GLN A 242 -16.60 0.74 6.93
C GLN A 242 -15.26 0.71 6.17
N LEU A 243 -14.49 1.80 6.20
CA LEU A 243 -13.14 1.83 5.63
C LEU A 243 -12.22 0.79 6.27
N ALA A 244 -12.20 0.73 7.60
CA ALA A 244 -11.38 -0.25 8.34
C ALA A 244 -11.83 -1.70 8.08
N GLN A 245 -13.13 -1.95 8.01
CA GLN A 245 -13.70 -3.26 7.70
C GLN A 245 -13.32 -3.71 6.28
N ALA A 246 -13.47 -2.81 5.29
CA ALA A 246 -13.07 -3.08 3.90
C ALA A 246 -11.55 -3.36 3.81
N GLY A 247 -10.73 -2.57 4.51
CA GLY A 247 -9.28 -2.80 4.57
C GLY A 247 -8.92 -4.17 5.13
N LYS A 248 -9.60 -4.62 6.20
CA LYS A 248 -9.37 -5.96 6.77
C LYS A 248 -9.75 -7.08 5.80
N ILE A 249 -10.87 -6.95 5.11
CA ILE A 249 -11.32 -7.95 4.11
C ILE A 249 -10.34 -8.01 2.94
N LEU A 250 -9.89 -6.84 2.44
CA LEU A 250 -8.90 -6.78 1.37
C LEU A 250 -7.60 -7.44 1.80
N ASN A 251 -7.07 -7.08 2.98
CA ASN A 251 -5.84 -7.66 3.51
C ASN A 251 -5.94 -9.18 3.64
N GLN A 252 -7.06 -9.70 4.15
CA GLN A 252 -7.27 -11.14 4.24
C GLN A 252 -7.17 -11.81 2.86
N ARG A 253 -7.75 -11.22 1.81
CA ARG A 253 -7.64 -11.74 0.44
C ARG A 253 -6.20 -11.75 -0.05
N LEU A 254 -5.46 -10.64 0.14
CA LEU A 254 -4.06 -10.51 -0.31
C LEU A 254 -3.15 -11.51 0.41
N VAL A 255 -3.36 -11.71 1.72
CA VAL A 255 -2.64 -12.71 2.52
C VAL A 255 -2.97 -14.13 2.06
N GLU A 256 -4.25 -14.46 1.82
CA GLU A 256 -4.65 -15.76 1.27
C GLU A 256 -4.06 -16.00 -0.13
N ASP A 257 -4.07 -15.01 -1.00
CA ASP A 257 -3.49 -15.09 -2.34
C ASP A 257 -1.97 -15.33 -2.27
N ALA A 258 -1.25 -14.64 -1.38
CA ALA A 258 0.17 -14.86 -1.17
C ALA A 258 0.46 -16.31 -0.71
N MET A 259 -0.33 -16.84 0.23
CA MET A 259 -0.20 -18.23 0.70
C MET A 259 -0.50 -19.24 -0.42
N ARG A 260 -1.52 -19.00 -1.24
CA ARG A 260 -1.86 -19.87 -2.38
C ARG A 260 -0.77 -19.86 -3.47
N ASN A 261 -0.03 -18.75 -3.57
CA ASN A 261 1.09 -18.58 -4.50
C ASN A 261 2.42 -19.11 -3.95
N GLY A 262 2.44 -19.67 -2.73
CA GLY A 262 3.60 -20.40 -2.20
C GLY A 262 4.34 -19.69 -1.06
N ALA A 263 3.83 -18.59 -0.51
CA ALA A 263 4.40 -18.00 0.70
C ALA A 263 3.87 -18.72 1.96
N THR A 264 4.70 -18.82 2.99
CA THR A 264 4.32 -19.28 4.34
C THR A 264 4.12 -18.07 5.24
N ILE A 265 2.88 -17.78 5.64
CA ILE A 265 2.55 -16.68 6.55
C ILE A 265 2.19 -17.29 7.90
N VAL A 266 3.04 -17.08 8.92
CA VAL A 266 2.92 -17.72 10.23
C VAL A 266 1.70 -17.22 10.99
N ASP A 267 1.40 -15.94 10.88
CA ASP A 267 0.23 -15.31 11.50
C ASP A 267 -0.47 -14.39 10.49
N PRO A 268 -1.49 -14.90 9.78
CA PRO A 268 -2.26 -14.13 8.82
C PRO A 268 -2.96 -12.90 9.40
N ASP A 269 -3.35 -12.92 10.67
CA ASP A 269 -4.11 -11.83 11.29
C ASP A 269 -3.27 -10.59 11.60
N THR A 270 -1.96 -10.75 11.81
CA THR A 270 -1.03 -9.64 12.10
C THR A 270 -0.15 -9.26 10.91
N THR A 271 -0.29 -9.94 9.78
CA THR A 271 0.42 -9.63 8.53
C THR A 271 -0.41 -8.68 7.66
N TRP A 272 0.20 -7.59 7.19
CA TRP A 272 -0.44 -6.61 6.31
C TRP A 272 0.31 -6.49 4.99
N ILE A 273 -0.43 -6.57 3.87
CA ILE A 273 0.13 -6.57 2.52
C ILE A 273 -0.64 -5.56 1.66
N ASP A 274 0.06 -4.65 1.01
CA ASP A 274 -0.53 -3.74 0.02
C ASP A 274 -0.73 -4.42 -1.34
N SER A 275 -1.64 -3.90 -2.14
CA SER A 275 -2.08 -4.51 -3.42
C SER A 275 -0.99 -4.61 -4.48
N GLU A 276 0.04 -3.76 -4.42
CA GLU A 276 1.15 -3.74 -5.39
C GLU A 276 2.33 -4.62 -4.94
N VAL A 277 2.27 -5.22 -3.77
CA VAL A 277 3.34 -6.07 -3.24
C VAL A 277 3.42 -7.37 -4.02
N THR A 278 4.63 -7.75 -4.39
CA THR A 278 4.91 -9.04 -5.02
C THR A 278 5.74 -9.91 -4.09
N ILE A 279 5.37 -11.20 -3.97
CA ILE A 279 6.02 -12.14 -3.07
C ILE A 279 6.34 -13.41 -3.84
N GLY A 280 7.61 -13.82 -3.78
CA GLY A 280 8.11 -15.03 -4.39
C GLY A 280 7.68 -16.31 -3.66
N ARG A 281 8.19 -17.45 -4.12
CA ARG A 281 7.91 -18.76 -3.54
C ARG A 281 8.78 -19.02 -2.33
N ASP A 282 8.27 -19.87 -1.42
CA ASP A 282 8.98 -20.31 -0.22
C ASP A 282 9.43 -19.16 0.71
N VAL A 283 8.82 -17.98 0.54
CA VAL A 283 9.01 -16.84 1.45
C VAL A 283 8.32 -17.15 2.76
N ILE A 284 9.03 -16.97 3.89
CA ILE A 284 8.47 -17.12 5.24
C ILE A 284 8.24 -15.74 5.85
N ILE A 285 6.99 -15.46 6.25
CA ILE A 285 6.61 -14.19 6.87
C ILE A 285 6.16 -14.43 8.31
N HIS A 286 6.92 -13.88 9.24
CA HIS A 286 6.65 -13.96 10.68
C HIS A 286 5.66 -12.89 11.15
N PRO A 287 5.05 -13.05 12.35
CA PRO A 287 4.03 -12.16 12.88
C PRO A 287 4.45 -10.67 12.93
N GLY A 288 3.47 -9.76 12.81
CA GLY A 288 3.69 -8.32 12.89
C GLY A 288 4.40 -7.71 11.69
N THR A 289 4.44 -8.41 10.55
CA THR A 289 5.09 -7.93 9.34
C THR A 289 4.13 -7.11 8.48
N GLN A 290 4.60 -5.97 7.98
CA GLN A 290 3.88 -5.09 7.05
C GLN A 290 4.69 -4.90 5.77
N LEU A 291 4.13 -5.27 4.64
CA LEU A 291 4.70 -5.11 3.31
C LEU A 291 3.87 -4.08 2.55
N LEU A 292 4.43 -2.91 2.30
CA LEU A 292 3.69 -1.73 1.87
C LEU A 292 4.22 -1.17 0.55
N GLY A 293 3.36 -0.45 -0.16
CA GLY A 293 3.68 0.20 -1.43
C GLY A 293 4.07 -0.82 -2.51
N ASN A 294 5.11 -0.49 -3.29
CA ASN A 294 5.62 -1.34 -4.38
C ASN A 294 6.74 -2.30 -3.90
N THR A 295 6.61 -2.86 -2.69
CA THR A 295 7.61 -3.80 -2.16
C THR A 295 7.62 -5.09 -2.95
N SER A 296 8.80 -5.53 -3.39
CA SER A 296 8.99 -6.81 -4.06
C SER A 296 9.92 -7.72 -3.27
N ILE A 297 9.51 -8.97 -3.07
CA ILE A 297 10.24 -9.99 -2.32
C ILE A 297 10.49 -11.16 -3.27
N ALA A 298 11.76 -11.52 -3.45
CA ALA A 298 12.14 -12.68 -4.22
C ALA A 298 11.99 -14.00 -3.44
N ASP A 299 12.32 -15.11 -4.06
CA ASP A 299 12.14 -16.46 -3.50
C ASP A 299 12.97 -16.69 -2.22
N ASN A 300 12.54 -17.61 -1.37
CA ASN A 300 13.22 -18.13 -0.17
C ASN A 300 13.54 -17.10 0.92
N CYS A 301 13.01 -15.88 0.86
CA CYS A 301 13.28 -14.85 1.86
C CYS A 301 12.62 -15.17 3.21
N VAL A 302 13.23 -14.71 4.30
CA VAL A 302 12.66 -14.78 5.66
C VAL A 302 12.47 -13.38 6.20
N LEU A 303 11.21 -12.99 6.46
CA LEU A 303 10.81 -11.66 6.87
C LEU A 303 10.14 -11.66 8.25
N GLY A 304 10.43 -10.66 9.06
CA GLY A 304 9.83 -10.50 10.38
C GLY A 304 10.57 -11.27 11.49
N PRO A 305 10.02 -11.31 12.74
CA PRO A 305 8.79 -10.61 13.14
C PRO A 305 8.96 -9.08 13.23
N ASP A 306 7.86 -8.36 13.45
CA ASP A 306 7.83 -6.92 13.72
C ASP A 306 8.65 -6.11 12.70
N THR A 307 8.39 -6.34 11.41
CA THR A 307 9.14 -5.75 10.29
C THR A 307 8.19 -4.95 9.40
N THR A 308 8.56 -3.71 9.08
CA THR A 308 7.80 -2.84 8.17
C THR A 308 8.68 -2.45 6.98
N LEU A 309 8.27 -2.82 5.78
CA LEU A 309 8.97 -2.58 4.53
C LEU A 309 8.07 -1.82 3.57
N THR A 310 8.52 -0.66 3.09
CA THR A 310 7.76 0.17 2.12
C THR A 310 8.63 0.44 0.90
N ASN A 311 8.13 0.12 -0.30
CA ASN A 311 8.85 0.29 -1.57
C ASN A 311 10.26 -0.33 -1.53
N MET A 312 10.38 -1.50 -0.94
CA MET A 312 11.65 -2.23 -0.83
C MET A 312 11.80 -3.26 -1.95
N VAL A 313 13.02 -3.46 -2.39
CA VAL A 313 13.38 -4.59 -3.25
C VAL A 313 14.24 -5.55 -2.43
N ILE A 314 13.75 -6.77 -2.22
CA ILE A 314 14.44 -7.81 -1.45
C ILE A 314 14.75 -8.97 -2.39
N ASP A 315 16.03 -9.21 -2.60
CA ASP A 315 16.49 -10.30 -3.47
C ASP A 315 16.47 -11.66 -2.74
N GLU A 316 16.69 -12.73 -3.47
CA GLU A 316 16.53 -14.11 -3.01
C GLU A 316 17.36 -14.45 -1.75
N ASP A 317 16.85 -15.37 -0.95
CA ASP A 317 17.49 -15.90 0.26
C ASP A 317 17.86 -14.82 1.32
N ALA A 318 17.33 -13.61 1.21
CA ALA A 318 17.60 -12.56 2.19
C ALA A 318 16.79 -12.75 3.48
N HIS A 319 17.40 -12.40 4.62
CA HIS A 319 16.79 -12.43 5.95
C HIS A 319 16.62 -11.01 6.49
N VAL A 320 15.40 -10.58 6.80
CA VAL A 320 15.11 -9.23 7.30
C VAL A 320 14.25 -9.32 8.56
N ILE A 321 14.86 -9.03 9.72
CA ILE A 321 14.28 -9.29 11.03
C ILE A 321 14.14 -7.97 11.81
N ARG A 322 12.96 -7.69 12.42
CA ARG A 322 12.70 -6.52 13.28
C ARG A 322 13.28 -5.23 12.68
N THR A 323 12.92 -4.97 11.45
CA THR A 323 13.51 -3.90 10.65
C THR A 323 12.41 -2.92 10.18
N HIS A 324 12.73 -1.62 10.18
CA HIS A 324 11.94 -0.61 9.50
C HIS A 324 12.74 -0.11 8.30
N GLY A 325 12.22 -0.32 7.09
CA GLY A 325 12.90 0.02 5.84
C GLY A 325 12.00 0.60 4.78
N PHE A 326 12.52 1.55 3.99
CA PHE A 326 11.79 2.11 2.86
C PHE A 326 12.71 2.64 1.75
N ASP A 327 12.20 2.59 0.51
CA ASP A 327 12.84 3.10 -0.71
C ASP A 327 14.30 2.63 -0.88
N SER A 328 14.53 1.30 -0.72
CA SER A 328 15.88 0.72 -0.63
C SER A 328 15.92 -0.70 -1.20
N ARG A 329 17.13 -1.23 -1.40
CA ARG A 329 17.35 -2.59 -1.90
C ARG A 329 18.21 -3.42 -0.97
N ILE A 330 17.83 -4.66 -0.76
CA ILE A 330 18.57 -5.68 -0.01
C ILE A 330 18.93 -6.80 -0.99
N GLY A 331 20.22 -7.01 -1.18
CA GLY A 331 20.75 -8.02 -2.09
C GLY A 331 20.59 -9.45 -1.58
N ALA A 332 20.82 -10.39 -2.48
CA ALA A 332 20.68 -11.82 -2.21
C ALA A 332 21.52 -12.28 -1.01
N HIS A 333 20.99 -13.23 -0.22
CA HIS A 333 21.64 -13.81 0.95
C HIS A 333 22.03 -12.79 2.04
N ALA A 334 21.59 -11.53 1.92
CA ALA A 334 21.89 -10.50 2.90
C ALA A 334 21.15 -10.72 4.23
N ASN A 335 21.75 -10.25 5.32
CA ASN A 335 21.21 -10.44 6.67
C ASN A 335 20.99 -9.10 7.36
N ILE A 336 19.74 -8.74 7.65
CA ILE A 336 19.34 -7.44 8.14
C ILE A 336 18.65 -7.57 9.51
N GLY A 337 19.05 -6.75 10.44
CA GLY A 337 18.44 -6.67 11.77
C GLY A 337 19.19 -7.42 12.86
N PRO A 338 18.57 -7.54 14.06
CA PRO A 338 17.31 -6.88 14.45
C PRO A 338 17.48 -5.39 14.79
N PHE A 339 16.35 -4.65 14.83
CA PHE A 339 16.28 -3.22 15.16
C PHE A 339 17.11 -2.33 14.22
N THR A 340 17.02 -2.61 12.93
CA THR A 340 17.69 -1.86 11.88
C THR A 340 16.72 -0.84 11.27
N TYR A 341 17.20 0.39 11.03
CA TYR A 341 16.47 1.43 10.34
C TYR A 341 17.12 1.73 9.00
N ILE A 342 16.42 1.41 7.92
CA ILE A 342 16.89 1.59 6.54
C ILE A 342 16.13 2.73 5.89
N ARG A 343 16.84 3.80 5.58
CA ARG A 343 16.31 5.01 4.97
C ARG A 343 16.59 5.02 3.47
N PRO A 344 15.88 5.91 2.71
CA PRO A 344 15.96 5.93 1.26
C PRO A 344 17.37 5.97 0.68
N GLY A 345 17.51 5.31 -0.48
CA GLY A 345 18.76 5.27 -1.23
C GLY A 345 19.82 4.30 -0.70
N THR A 346 19.45 3.46 0.28
CA THR A 346 20.35 2.43 0.79
C THR A 346 20.30 1.19 -0.09
N VAL A 347 21.47 0.67 -0.46
CA VAL A 347 21.64 -0.59 -1.17
C VAL A 347 22.61 -1.47 -0.40
N VAL A 348 22.15 -2.65 -0.02
CA VAL A 348 22.98 -3.68 0.57
C VAL A 348 23.27 -4.74 -0.48
N GLY A 349 24.54 -4.97 -0.77
CA GLY A 349 24.98 -5.97 -1.74
C GLY A 349 24.76 -7.40 -1.28
N GLU A 350 24.97 -8.33 -2.18
CA GLU A 350 24.88 -9.77 -1.93
C GLU A 350 25.74 -10.18 -0.73
N ASN A 351 25.23 -11.07 0.14
CA ASN A 351 25.88 -11.51 1.38
C ASN A 351 26.20 -10.37 2.37
N GLY A 352 25.66 -9.18 2.14
CA GLY A 352 25.87 -8.02 3.00
C GLY A 352 25.16 -8.13 4.35
N LYS A 353 25.59 -7.34 5.33
CA LYS A 353 24.98 -7.35 6.67
C LYS A 353 24.79 -5.95 7.21
N LEU A 354 23.56 -5.63 7.63
CA LEU A 354 23.25 -4.54 8.56
C LEU A 354 22.71 -5.17 9.85
N GLY A 355 23.45 -5.07 10.95
CA GLY A 355 23.09 -5.75 12.19
C GLY A 355 22.31 -4.87 13.17
N GLY A 356 22.32 -5.27 14.45
CA GLY A 356 21.49 -4.65 15.47
C GLY A 356 21.77 -3.18 15.72
N PHE A 357 20.68 -2.38 15.76
CA PHE A 357 20.70 -0.93 16.03
C PHE A 357 21.55 -0.15 15.02
N VAL A 358 21.51 -0.58 13.76
CA VAL A 358 22.14 0.15 12.65
C VAL A 358 21.12 1.04 11.98
N GLU A 359 21.46 2.31 11.78
CA GLU A 359 20.75 3.21 10.90
C GLU A 359 21.55 3.44 9.61
N ALA A 360 20.96 3.16 8.45
CA ALA A 360 21.57 3.36 7.15
C ALA A 360 20.75 4.34 6.30
N LYS A 361 21.40 5.29 5.63
CA LYS A 361 20.75 6.29 4.77
C LYS A 361 21.65 6.60 3.58
N ASN A 362 21.10 6.50 2.35
CA ASN A 362 21.86 6.80 1.14
C ASN A 362 23.26 6.17 1.19
N ALA A 363 23.29 4.87 1.53
CA ALA A 363 24.51 4.11 1.77
C ALA A 363 24.60 2.95 0.78
N GLN A 364 25.78 2.79 0.16
CA GLN A 364 26.07 1.68 -0.74
C GLN A 364 26.99 0.70 0.00
N ILE A 365 26.48 -0.46 0.38
CA ILE A 365 27.22 -1.51 1.10
C ILE A 365 27.56 -2.60 0.09
N GLY A 366 28.83 -2.76 -0.21
CA GLY A 366 29.33 -3.73 -1.18
C GLY A 366 29.10 -5.19 -0.77
N ARG A 367 29.24 -6.08 -1.76
CA ARG A 367 29.10 -7.54 -1.57
C ARG A 367 29.94 -8.03 -0.37
N GLY A 368 29.35 -8.84 0.49
CA GLY A 368 30.00 -9.45 1.65
C GLY A 368 30.39 -8.47 2.77
N SER A 369 30.11 -7.17 2.60
CA SER A 369 30.46 -6.16 3.60
C SER A 369 29.48 -6.10 4.76
N LYS A 370 29.98 -5.78 5.95
CA LYS A 370 29.24 -5.88 7.20
C LYS A 370 29.29 -4.58 8.00
N VAL A 371 28.12 -4.13 8.45
CA VAL A 371 27.94 -3.06 9.43
C VAL A 371 27.13 -3.65 10.59
N PRO A 372 27.79 -4.40 11.50
CA PRO A 372 27.08 -5.35 12.35
C PRO A 372 26.41 -4.78 13.60
N HIS A 373 26.82 -3.62 14.13
CA HIS A 373 26.37 -3.17 15.45
C HIS A 373 26.37 -1.65 15.63
N LEU A 374 25.28 -1.08 16.19
CA LEU A 374 25.23 0.24 16.83
C LEU A 374 25.83 1.37 15.97
N THR A 375 25.60 1.36 14.66
CA THR A 375 26.30 2.24 13.72
C THR A 375 25.31 3.15 13.00
N TYR A 376 25.66 4.45 12.88
CA TYR A 376 25.05 5.32 11.89
C TYR A 376 25.94 5.36 10.64
N ILE A 377 25.37 4.95 9.48
CA ILE A 377 26.03 5.03 8.18
C ILE A 377 25.16 5.84 7.22
N GLY A 378 25.59 7.06 6.93
CA GLY A 378 24.88 7.99 6.07
C GLY A 378 25.78 8.61 5.00
N ASP A 379 25.25 8.73 3.77
CA ASP A 379 25.95 9.29 2.62
C ASP A 379 27.34 8.64 2.44
N ALA A 380 27.37 7.31 2.31
CA ALA A 380 28.59 6.54 2.31
C ALA A 380 28.60 5.43 1.25
N THR A 381 29.80 5.09 0.78
CA THR A 381 30.07 3.89 0.00
C THR A 381 31.06 3.01 0.73
N VAL A 382 30.72 1.74 0.92
CA VAL A 382 31.60 0.71 1.48
C VAL A 382 31.85 -0.33 0.37
N GLY A 383 33.09 -0.56 0.02
CA GLY A 383 33.51 -1.57 -0.94
C GLY A 383 33.15 -2.99 -0.49
N GLU A 384 33.67 -3.97 -1.19
CA GLU A 384 33.39 -5.39 -0.92
C GLU A 384 34.15 -5.94 0.27
N GLU A 385 33.60 -6.97 0.92
CA GLU A 385 34.26 -7.75 1.98
C GLU A 385 34.83 -6.91 3.14
N SER A 386 34.29 -5.70 3.37
CA SER A 386 34.71 -4.81 4.44
C SER A 386 33.89 -5.06 5.71
N ASN A 387 34.47 -4.75 6.87
CA ASN A 387 33.81 -4.88 8.16
C ASN A 387 33.94 -3.59 8.96
N ILE A 388 32.82 -2.94 9.23
CA ILE A 388 32.75 -1.71 10.02
C ILE A 388 32.59 -2.10 11.50
N GLY A 389 33.50 -1.62 12.35
CA GLY A 389 33.49 -1.89 13.79
C GLY A 389 32.23 -1.33 14.47
N ALA A 390 31.85 -1.93 15.59
CA ALA A 390 30.70 -1.52 16.38
C ALA A 390 30.78 -0.03 16.81
N SER A 391 29.63 0.62 16.94
CA SER A 391 29.51 2.03 17.36
C SER A 391 30.24 3.03 16.45
N SER A 392 30.46 2.67 15.19
CA SER A 392 31.08 3.59 14.24
C SER A 392 30.08 4.63 13.76
N VAL A 393 30.55 5.85 13.50
CA VAL A 393 29.70 6.96 13.04
C VAL A 393 30.29 7.60 11.79
N PHE A 394 29.50 7.67 10.73
CA PHE A 394 29.81 8.42 9.52
C PHE A 394 29.29 9.84 9.70
N VAL A 395 30.18 10.76 10.08
CA VAL A 395 29.85 12.16 10.34
C VAL A 395 29.75 12.88 9.00
N ASN A 396 28.58 12.81 8.39
CA ASN A 396 28.30 13.27 7.03
C ASN A 396 27.79 14.72 6.93
N TYR A 397 27.59 15.43 8.06
CA TYR A 397 27.00 16.77 8.08
C TYR A 397 27.90 17.74 8.85
N ASP A 398 28.29 18.84 8.23
CA ASP A 398 29.19 19.86 8.79
C ASP A 398 28.47 21.04 9.46
N GLY A 399 27.13 20.96 9.55
CA GLY A 399 26.27 22.04 10.05
C GLY A 399 25.58 22.83 8.92
N VAL A 400 26.05 22.70 7.67
CA VAL A 400 25.50 23.36 6.47
C VAL A 400 25.30 22.36 5.33
N ASN A 401 26.32 21.59 4.99
CA ASN A 401 26.35 20.68 3.86
C ASN A 401 26.50 19.22 4.31
N LYS A 402 26.08 18.31 3.42
CA LYS A 402 26.35 16.88 3.56
C LYS A 402 27.53 16.49 2.67
N HIS A 403 28.35 15.60 3.21
CA HIS A 403 29.56 15.10 2.59
C HIS A 403 29.54 13.58 2.54
N HIS A 404 30.29 13.02 1.58
CA HIS A 404 30.33 11.60 1.33
C HIS A 404 31.59 10.96 1.94
N THR A 405 31.46 9.76 2.49
CA THR A 405 32.57 8.92 2.94
C THR A 405 32.74 7.73 2.02
N THR A 406 33.96 7.45 1.58
CA THR A 406 34.28 6.26 0.79
C THR A 406 35.17 5.33 1.58
N ILE A 407 34.72 4.09 1.79
CA ILE A 407 35.46 3.00 2.37
C ILE A 407 35.74 1.99 1.26
N GLY A 408 37.00 1.64 1.05
CA GLY A 408 37.42 0.65 0.07
C GLY A 408 36.99 -0.79 0.43
N SER A 409 37.51 -1.74 -0.35
CA SER A 409 37.27 -3.16 -0.14
C SER A 409 38.23 -3.77 0.87
N HIS A 410 37.80 -4.85 1.54
CA HIS A 410 38.59 -5.58 2.55
C HIS A 410 39.07 -4.71 3.74
N VAL A 411 38.43 -3.58 3.98
CA VAL A 411 38.74 -2.68 5.11
C VAL A 411 38.21 -3.31 6.41
N ARG A 412 38.98 -3.15 7.49
CA ARG A 412 38.60 -3.58 8.85
C ARG A 412 38.72 -2.40 9.80
N THR A 413 37.61 -1.85 10.27
CA THR A 413 37.67 -0.76 11.24
C THR A 413 37.47 -1.27 12.66
N GLY A 414 38.16 -0.66 13.59
CA GLY A 414 37.94 -0.89 15.03
C GLY A 414 36.61 -0.32 15.48
N SER A 415 36.13 -0.74 16.64
CA SER A 415 34.96 -0.17 17.29
C SER A 415 35.16 1.33 17.60
N ASP A 416 34.04 2.09 17.67
CA ASP A 416 34.02 3.54 17.93
C ASP A 416 34.88 4.35 16.93
N THR A 417 34.96 3.90 15.66
CA THR A 417 35.61 4.67 14.61
C THR A 417 34.68 5.76 14.10
N MET A 418 35.12 7.02 14.05
CA MET A 418 34.41 8.15 13.49
C MET A 418 35.04 8.57 12.18
N PHE A 419 34.24 8.62 11.11
CA PHE A 419 34.65 9.09 9.78
C PHE A 419 34.13 10.51 9.59
N ILE A 420 35.01 11.50 9.62
CA ILE A 420 34.65 12.91 9.40
C ILE A 420 34.65 13.17 7.90
N ALA A 421 33.49 13.11 7.30
CA ALA A 421 33.37 13.30 5.86
C ALA A 421 33.70 14.76 5.40
N PRO A 422 34.30 14.95 4.20
CA PRO A 422 34.63 13.91 3.22
C PRO A 422 35.95 13.21 3.57
N VAL A 423 35.98 11.86 3.55
CA VAL A 423 37.22 11.07 3.70
C VAL A 423 37.14 9.81 2.84
N THR A 424 38.31 9.33 2.40
CA THR A 424 38.46 8.05 1.71
C THR A 424 39.37 7.13 2.53
N VAL A 425 38.90 5.90 2.77
CA VAL A 425 39.74 4.84 3.38
C VAL A 425 40.05 3.81 2.31
N GLY A 426 41.33 3.68 1.97
CA GLY A 426 41.80 2.81 0.89
C GLY A 426 41.62 1.34 1.18
N ASP A 427 41.68 0.51 0.12
CA ASP A 427 41.48 -0.94 0.20
C ASP A 427 42.43 -1.60 1.20
N GLY A 428 41.89 -2.57 1.93
CA GLY A 428 42.65 -3.35 2.90
C GLY A 428 43.19 -2.55 4.10
N ALA A 429 42.75 -1.30 4.27
CA ALA A 429 43.17 -0.48 5.44
C ALA A 429 42.50 -0.97 6.74
N TYR A 430 43.13 -0.69 7.85
CA TYR A 430 42.66 -0.98 9.20
C TYR A 430 42.57 0.30 10.05
N SER A 431 41.60 0.37 10.97
CA SER A 431 41.65 1.38 12.03
C SER A 431 41.73 0.74 13.42
N GLY A 432 42.44 1.41 14.35
CA GLY A 432 42.35 1.09 15.76
C GLY A 432 40.99 1.47 16.35
N ALA A 433 40.57 0.86 17.45
CA ALA A 433 39.36 1.26 18.17
C ALA A 433 39.48 2.71 18.69
N GLY A 434 38.35 3.45 18.69
CA GLY A 434 38.30 4.85 19.12
C GLY A 434 38.98 5.83 18.17
N THR A 435 39.25 5.44 16.92
CA THR A 435 39.93 6.28 15.96
C THR A 435 38.99 7.32 15.34
N VAL A 436 39.41 8.58 15.27
CA VAL A 436 38.75 9.66 14.54
C VAL A 436 39.54 9.94 13.26
N ILE A 437 38.94 9.57 12.11
CA ILE A 437 39.52 9.72 10.77
C ILE A 437 39.06 11.04 10.18
N LYS A 438 40.01 11.97 9.90
CA LYS A 438 39.76 13.30 9.37
C LYS A 438 40.43 13.55 8.03
N GLU A 439 41.33 12.67 7.64
CA GLU A 439 42.14 12.72 6.43
C GLU A 439 42.08 11.35 5.75
N ASP A 440 42.33 11.33 4.45
CA ASP A 440 42.34 10.10 3.67
C ASP A 440 43.34 9.08 4.21
N VAL A 441 42.95 7.80 4.25
CA VAL A 441 43.78 6.69 4.71
C VAL A 441 44.28 5.90 3.50
N PRO A 442 45.59 5.79 3.27
CA PRO A 442 46.12 5.00 2.17
C PRO A 442 45.74 3.51 2.24
N ALA A 443 45.70 2.84 1.09
CA ALA A 443 45.45 1.42 1.02
C ALA A 443 46.44 0.63 1.86
N GLY A 444 45.96 -0.38 2.62
CA GLY A 444 46.76 -1.23 3.49
C GLY A 444 47.32 -0.55 4.74
N ALA A 445 47.00 0.70 5.01
CA ALA A 445 47.49 1.43 6.17
C ALA A 445 46.71 1.04 7.46
N LEU A 446 47.38 1.12 8.60
CA LEU A 446 46.75 1.15 9.91
C LEU A 446 46.63 2.59 10.39
N VAL A 447 45.39 3.09 10.55
CA VAL A 447 45.15 4.42 11.10
C VAL A 447 44.79 4.35 12.59
N VAL A 448 45.41 5.21 13.38
CA VAL A 448 45.16 5.39 14.81
C VAL A 448 45.20 6.87 15.15
N SER A 449 44.29 7.36 16.00
CA SER A 449 44.21 8.78 16.38
C SER A 449 44.40 9.03 17.88
N GLY A 450 44.71 8.01 18.66
CA GLY A 450 44.91 8.10 20.12
C GLY A 450 46.36 8.08 20.53
N GLY A 451 46.75 8.79 21.62
CA GLY A 451 48.04 8.65 22.30
C GLY A 451 48.12 7.33 23.09
N LYS A 452 49.34 7.03 23.64
CA LYS A 452 49.48 5.88 24.53
C LYS A 452 48.54 6.01 25.73
N GLN A 453 47.92 4.91 26.13
CA GLN A 453 47.16 4.84 27.37
C GLN A 453 48.03 5.28 28.55
N ARG A 454 47.50 6.12 29.42
CA ARG A 454 48.10 6.53 30.67
C ARG A 454 47.14 6.26 31.81
N ASN A 455 47.59 5.48 32.78
CA ASN A 455 46.84 5.29 34.01
C ASN A 455 47.30 6.34 35.01
N ILE A 456 46.37 7.07 35.59
CA ILE A 456 46.62 8.05 36.64
C ILE A 456 46.19 7.40 37.94
N GLU A 457 47.13 6.72 38.58
CA GLU A 457 46.88 6.00 39.82
C GLU A 457 46.46 6.96 40.93
N GLY A 458 45.58 6.52 41.80
CA GLY A 458 45.05 7.33 42.89
C GLY A 458 44.18 8.52 42.49
N TRP A 459 43.76 8.63 41.18
CA TRP A 459 42.99 9.77 40.70
C TRP A 459 41.65 9.91 41.40
N VAL A 460 40.94 8.81 41.61
CA VAL A 460 39.60 8.79 42.22
C VAL A 460 39.71 9.18 43.71
N GLU A 461 40.66 8.61 44.42
CA GLU A 461 40.89 8.94 45.84
C GLU A 461 41.23 10.43 46.03
N LYS A 462 42.04 10.99 45.13
CA LYS A 462 42.44 12.38 45.16
C LYS A 462 41.34 13.36 44.77
N ASN A 463 40.63 13.08 43.70
CA ASN A 463 39.70 14.04 43.07
C ASN A 463 38.22 13.80 43.44
N ARG A 464 37.90 12.67 44.05
CA ARG A 464 36.55 12.26 44.46
C ARG A 464 36.53 11.65 45.88
N PRO A 465 37.22 12.28 46.87
CA PRO A 465 37.31 11.72 48.21
C PRO A 465 35.92 11.53 48.84
N GLY A 466 35.74 10.48 49.61
CA GLY A 466 34.51 10.16 50.33
C GLY A 466 33.40 9.51 49.48
N THR A 467 33.60 9.34 48.17
CA THR A 467 32.65 8.62 47.31
C THR A 467 32.76 7.09 47.48
N PRO A 468 31.70 6.33 47.15
CA PRO A 468 31.80 4.85 47.14
C PRO A 468 32.96 4.32 46.27
N ALA A 469 33.22 4.97 45.11
CA ALA A 469 34.32 4.61 44.22
C ALA A 469 35.68 4.80 44.88
N ALA A 470 35.93 5.91 45.58
CA ALA A 470 37.17 6.13 46.32
C ALA A 470 37.36 5.15 47.50
N ASN A 471 36.26 4.75 48.12
CA ASN A 471 36.30 3.74 49.18
C ASN A 471 36.63 2.35 48.61
N ALA A 472 36.00 1.98 47.47
CA ALA A 472 36.30 0.74 46.76
C ALA A 472 37.76 0.65 46.29
N ALA A 473 38.31 1.74 45.72
CA ALA A 473 39.71 1.81 45.29
C ALA A 473 40.66 1.60 46.47
N ARG A 474 40.42 2.29 47.60
CA ARG A 474 41.22 2.11 48.83
C ARG A 474 41.17 0.68 49.36
N GLN A 475 40.02 0.04 49.36
CA GLN A 475 39.88 -1.35 49.79
C GLN A 475 40.65 -2.30 48.86
N ALA A 476 40.59 -2.09 47.54
CA ALA A 476 41.36 -2.88 46.58
C ALA A 476 42.86 -2.78 46.84
N HIS A 477 43.40 -1.56 46.95
CA HIS A 477 44.80 -1.35 47.25
C HIS A 477 45.24 -1.95 48.61
N ALA A 478 44.32 -1.95 49.60
CA ALA A 478 44.60 -2.56 50.91
C ALA A 478 44.66 -4.11 50.88
N HIS A 479 43.97 -4.73 49.90
CA HIS A 479 44.06 -6.17 49.65
C HIS A 479 45.38 -6.55 48.97
N GLU A 480 45.75 -5.79 47.91
CA GLU A 480 47.04 -6.03 47.20
C GLU A 480 48.27 -5.94 48.10
N THR A 481 48.27 -5.01 49.10
CA THR A 481 49.32 -4.85 50.05
C THR A 481 49.38 -5.98 51.10
N LYS A 482 48.39 -6.86 51.21
CA LYS A 482 48.37 -8.00 52.15
C LYS A 482 48.73 -9.33 51.51
N GLU A 483 48.74 -9.41 50.20
CA GLU A 483 49.07 -10.62 49.43
C GLU A 483 50.49 -10.58 48.82
N GLY A 484 51.22 -9.46 48.89
CA GLY A 484 52.60 -9.28 48.47
C GLY A 484 53.54 -9.16 49.72
#